data_8b117932482976610efb94e79e7a5c16
#
_entry.id   8b117932482976610efb94e79e7a5c16
#
_cell.length_a   1.000
_cell.length_b   1.000
_cell.length_c   1.000
_cell.angle_alpha   90.00
_cell.angle_beta   90.00
_cell.angle_gamma   90.00
#
_symmetry.space_group_name_H-M   'P 1'
#
loop_
_entity.id
_entity.type
_entity.pdbx_description
1 polymer ?
#
loop_
_entity_poly.entity_id
_entity_poly.type
_entity_poly.pdbx_seq_one_letter_code
_entity_poly.pdbx_strand_id
1 'polypeptide(L)' 'MEAIMQHLETLYTQKKGLDLQWEQEHLKEGRYTLNMVKIDRRVRDVISHIKLAEARREHMQNKVEDAAPQVSVAT' A
#
# COMPACT_ATOMS: atom_id res chain seq x y z
N MET A 1 -5.81 -13.98 -6.92
CA MET A 1 -4.96 -13.82 -5.72
C MET A 1 -3.53 -13.43 -6.08
N GLU A 2 -2.92 -14.19 -6.96
CA GLU A 2 -1.53 -13.91 -7.33
C GLU A 2 -1.34 -12.54 -7.95
N ALA A 3 -2.27 -12.12 -8.81
CA ALA A 3 -2.18 -10.82 -9.44
C ALA A 3 -2.27 -9.68 -8.41
N ILE A 4 -3.10 -9.86 -7.39
CA ILE A 4 -3.25 -8.87 -6.32
C ILE A 4 -1.98 -8.81 -5.48
N MET A 5 -1.38 -9.97 -5.20
CA MET A 5 -0.13 -10.03 -4.44
C MET A 5 1.00 -9.32 -5.19
N GLN A 6 1.12 -9.58 -6.49
CA GLN A 6 2.12 -8.91 -7.31
C GLN A 6 1.90 -7.39 -7.34
N HIS A 7 0.66 -6.97 -7.42
CA HIS A 7 0.32 -5.56 -7.40
C HIS A 7 0.72 -4.93 -6.07
N LEU A 8 0.44 -5.61 -4.97
CA LEU A 8 0.82 -5.14 -3.64
C LEU A 8 2.34 -5.04 -3.50
N GLU A 9 3.07 -6.04 -3.97
CA GLU A 9 4.53 -6.00 -3.94
C GLU A 9 5.07 -4.80 -4.71
N THR A 10 4.50 -4.53 -5.87
CA THR A 10 4.89 -3.37 -6.67
C THR A 10 4.66 -2.08 -5.90
N LEU A 11 3.49 -1.95 -5.27
CA LEU A 11 3.15 -0.77 -4.49
C LEU A 11 4.07 -0.60 -3.29
N TYR A 12 4.37 -1.67 -2.57
CA TYR A 12 5.29 -1.61 -1.44
C TYR A 12 6.69 -1.20 -1.88
N THR A 13 7.14 -1.72 -3.02
CA THR A 13 8.44 -1.35 -3.57
C THR A 13 8.48 0.13 -3.96
N GLN A 14 7.41 0.62 -4.57
CA GLN A 14 7.30 2.03 -4.92
C GLN A 14 7.34 2.92 -3.68
N LYS A 15 6.60 2.54 -2.65
CA LYS A 15 6.59 3.29 -1.39
C LYS A 15 7.98 3.34 -0.78
N LYS A 16 8.65 2.20 -0.73
CA LYS A 16 9.99 2.12 -0.16
C LYS A 16 10.97 3.02 -0.92
N GLY A 17 10.88 3.02 -2.25
CA GLY A 17 11.71 3.87 -3.08
C GLY A 17 11.45 5.35 -2.83
N LEU A 18 10.19 5.73 -2.68
CA LEU A 18 9.82 7.11 -2.40
C LEU A 18 10.28 7.55 -1.01
N ASP A 19 10.13 6.69 -0.01
CA ASP A 19 10.61 6.97 1.34
C ASP A 19 12.12 7.19 1.34
N LEU A 20 12.85 6.39 0.58
CA LEU A 20 14.30 6.54 0.46
C LEU A 20 14.67 7.84 -0.23
N GLN A 21 13.96 8.21 -1.29
CA GLN A 21 14.18 9.48 -1.97
C GLN A 21 13.94 10.67 -1.04
N TRP A 22 12.89 10.59 -0.24
CA TRP A 22 12.56 11.62 0.74
C TRP A 22 13.70 11.77 1.76
N GLU A 23 14.18 10.65 2.27
CA GLU A 23 15.26 10.64 3.25
C GLU A 23 16.54 11.22 2.67
N GLN A 24 16.90 10.82 1.46
CA GLN A 24 18.10 11.34 0.78
C GLN A 24 17.99 12.83 0.55
N GLU A 25 16.83 13.32 0.13
CA GLU A 25 16.61 14.74 -0.06
C GLU A 25 16.74 15.49 1.25
N HIS A 26 16.17 14.95 2.32
CA HIS A 26 16.23 15.55 3.65
C HIS A 26 17.68 15.64 4.15
N LEU A 27 18.44 14.56 3.99
CA LEU A 27 19.85 14.54 4.41
C LEU A 27 20.69 15.51 3.60
N LYS A 28 20.39 15.63 2.31
CA LYS A 28 21.12 16.52 1.42
C LYS A 28 20.83 17.99 1.71
N GLU A 29 19.57 18.32 1.84
CA GLU A 29 19.14 19.72 1.98
C GLU A 29 19.13 20.21 3.42
N GLY A 30 18.99 19.30 4.38
CA GLY A 30 18.92 19.67 5.79
C GLY A 30 17.66 20.44 6.16
N ARG A 31 16.67 20.42 5.30
CA ARG A 31 15.40 21.13 5.52
C ARG A 31 14.31 20.50 4.68
N TYR A 32 13.07 20.87 4.96
CA TYR A 32 11.91 20.41 4.20
C TYR A 32 11.80 21.20 2.91
N THR A 33 11.95 20.53 1.78
CA THR A 33 11.99 21.16 0.46
C THR A 33 10.70 20.93 -0.31
N LEU A 34 10.54 21.67 -1.40
CA LEU A 34 9.41 21.46 -2.30
C LEU A 34 9.43 20.07 -2.92
N ASN A 35 10.62 19.55 -3.21
CA ASN A 35 10.72 18.17 -3.71
C ASN A 35 10.18 17.16 -2.69
N MET A 36 10.46 17.40 -1.43
CA MET A 36 9.95 16.54 -0.37
C MET A 36 8.42 16.59 -0.28
N VAL A 37 7.82 17.76 -0.51
CA VAL A 37 6.36 17.89 -0.58
C VAL A 37 5.80 17.04 -1.71
N LYS A 38 6.46 17.06 -2.87
CA LYS A 38 6.04 16.27 -4.02
C LYS A 38 6.16 14.78 -3.74
N ILE A 39 7.25 14.39 -3.09
CA ILE A 39 7.45 12.99 -2.70
C ILE A 39 6.37 12.56 -1.70
N ASP A 40 6.06 13.40 -0.72
CA ASP A 40 5.00 13.12 0.25
C ASP A 40 3.66 12.86 -0.43
N ARG A 41 3.32 13.65 -1.43
CA ARG A 41 2.08 13.47 -2.17
C ARG A 41 2.05 12.12 -2.88
N ARG A 42 3.16 11.73 -3.47
CA ARG A 42 3.28 10.43 -4.13
C ARG A 42 3.16 9.29 -3.13
N VAL A 43 3.79 9.46 -1.96
CA VAL A 43 3.70 8.46 -0.89
C VAL A 43 2.25 8.28 -0.45
N ARG A 44 1.53 9.36 -0.25
CA ARG A 44 0.12 9.31 0.14
C ARG A 44 -0.72 8.60 -0.91
N ASP A 45 -0.45 8.90 -2.18
CA ASP A 45 -1.16 8.27 -3.28
C ASP A 45 -0.90 6.76 -3.31
N VAL A 46 0.36 6.37 -3.17
CA VAL A 46 0.73 4.95 -3.11
C VAL A 46 0.10 4.27 -1.90
N ILE A 47 0.10 4.92 -0.75
CA ILE A 47 -0.54 4.37 0.45
C ILE A 47 -2.04 4.14 0.21
N SER A 48 -2.71 5.08 -0.45
CA SER A 48 -4.13 4.91 -0.79
C SER A 48 -4.35 3.69 -1.67
N HIS A 49 -3.49 3.50 -2.66
CA HIS A 49 -3.56 2.33 -3.52
C HIS A 49 -3.27 1.03 -2.76
N ILE A 50 -2.31 1.07 -1.85
CA ILE A 50 -2.01 -0.08 -1.01
C ILE A 50 -3.22 -0.47 -0.17
N LYS A 51 -3.85 0.51 0.47
CA LYS A 51 -5.03 0.25 1.30
C LYS A 51 -6.17 -0.36 0.47
N LEU A 52 -6.38 0.17 -0.73
CA LEU A 52 -7.42 -0.35 -1.61
C LEU A 52 -7.11 -1.77 -2.05
N ALA A 53 -5.87 -2.05 -2.42
CA ALA A 53 -5.46 -3.38 -2.85
C ALA A 53 -5.54 -4.39 -1.70
N GLU A 54 -5.14 -3.96 -0.50
CA GLU A 54 -5.25 -4.81 0.68
C GLU A 54 -6.70 -5.12 1.01
N ALA A 55 -7.57 -4.13 0.87
CA ALA A 55 -9.00 -4.33 1.09
C ALA A 55 -9.59 -5.32 0.10
N ARG A 56 -9.19 -5.24 -1.16
CA ARG A 56 -9.63 -6.19 -2.18
C ARG A 56 -9.14 -7.59 -1.88
N ARG A 57 -7.90 -7.73 -1.48
CA ARG A 57 -7.34 -9.02 -1.13
C ARG A 57 -8.10 -9.63 0.04
N GLU A 58 -8.34 -8.83 1.07
CA GLU A 58 -9.08 -9.28 2.24
C GLU A 58 -10.50 -9.65 1.89
N HIS A 59 -11.15 -8.84 1.07
CA HIS A 59 -12.50 -9.13 0.61
C HIS A 59 -12.59 -10.46 -0.12
N MET A 60 -11.62 -10.72 -0.99
CA MET A 60 -11.60 -11.98 -1.73
C MET A 60 -11.35 -13.17 -0.83
N GLN A 61 -10.45 -13.02 0.14
CA GLN A 61 -10.22 -14.09 1.11
C GLN A 61 -11.45 -14.35 1.96
N ASN A 62 -12.10 -13.29 2.44
CA ASN A 62 -13.31 -13.44 3.23
C ASN A 62 -14.44 -14.07 2.44
N LYS A 63 -14.54 -13.74 1.17
CA LYS A 63 -15.55 -14.32 0.30
C LYS A 63 -15.36 -15.82 0.15
N VAL A 64 -14.11 -16.25 0.02
CA VAL A 64 -13.80 -17.67 -0.08
C VAL A 64 -14.07 -18.36 1.25
N GLU A 65 -13.67 -17.77 2.34
CA GLU A 65 -13.92 -18.30 3.67
C GLU A 65 -15.39 -18.36 3.99
N ASP A 66 -16.13 -17.36 3.62
CA ASP A 66 -17.57 -17.31 3.83
C ASP A 66 -18.28 -18.44 3.10
N ALA A 67 -17.77 -18.84 1.96
CA ALA A 67 -18.36 -19.93 1.19
C ALA A 67 -18.29 -21.26 1.95
N ALA A 68 -17.26 -21.43 2.77
CA ALA A 68 -17.06 -22.67 3.52
C ALA A 68 -17.62 -22.60 4.94
N PRO A 69 -17.15 -21.66 5.78
CA PRO A 69 -17.58 -21.59 7.17
C PRO A 69 -18.76 -20.67 7.40
N GLN A 70 -19.39 -20.26 6.36
CA GLN A 70 -20.45 -19.27 6.44
C GLN A 70 -21.51 -19.62 7.47
N VAL A 71 -21.81 -20.86 7.56
CA VAL A 71 -22.82 -21.34 8.49
C VAL A 71 -22.44 -21.04 9.93
N SER A 72 -21.19 -21.28 10.25
CA SER A 72 -20.73 -21.00 11.61
C SER A 72 -20.72 -19.53 11.90
N VAL A 73 -20.41 -18.74 10.94
CA VAL A 73 -20.38 -17.30 11.13
C VAL A 73 -21.77 -16.75 11.36
N ALA A 74 -22.74 -17.34 10.75
CA ALA A 74 -24.12 -16.88 10.88
C ALA A 74 -24.62 -16.95 12.32
N THR A 75 -24.03 -17.76 13.08
CA THR A 75 -24.38 -17.84 14.50
C THR A 75 -23.53 -16.87 15.31
#